data_746f2c68ca113ac98fe2b5e54d13af10
#
_entry.id   746f2c68ca113ac98fe2b5e54d13af10
#
_cell.length_a   1.000
_cell.length_b   1.000
_cell.length_c   1.000
_cell.angle_alpha   90.00
_cell.angle_beta   90.00
_cell.angle_gamma   90.00
#
_symmetry.space_group_name_H-M   'P 1'
#
loop_
_entity.id
_entity.type
_entity.pdbx_description
1 polymer ?
#
loop_
_entity_poly.entity_id
_entity_poly.type
_entity_poly.pdbx_seq_one_letter_code
_entity_poly.pdbx_strand_id
1 'polypeptide(L)'
;MIDHNAWPVEGYAALFGVADLEGDVVRAGAFRDSLARASSIPMLVGHDPRLVAGAWSGFEEDARGLHVQGRILRSAPAGGLAMRLVQRGVDGLSIGFRTRASRALTAGRELVAVDLIEISIVPTPMAPRARFARSNTESARFARINTTERTMT
;
A
#
# COMPACT_ATOMS: atom_id res chain seq x y z
N MET A 1 22.75 6.45 -11.08
CA MET A 1 23.04 7.01 -9.74
C MET A 1 21.97 6.55 -8.76
N ILE A 2 22.36 5.93 -7.66
CA ILE A 2 21.44 5.52 -6.60
C ILE A 2 21.15 6.73 -5.73
N ASP A 3 19.90 7.14 -5.66
CA ASP A 3 19.47 8.22 -4.74
C ASP A 3 19.27 7.63 -3.34
N HIS A 4 20.21 7.87 -2.45
CA HIS A 4 20.13 7.42 -1.06
C HIS A 4 19.09 8.18 -0.23
N ASN A 5 18.51 9.24 -0.78
CA ASN A 5 17.49 10.06 -0.13
C ASN A 5 16.06 9.62 -0.45
N ALA A 6 15.90 8.72 -1.40
CA ALA A 6 14.62 8.14 -1.75
C ALA A 6 14.75 6.62 -1.93
N TRP A 7 13.97 5.87 -1.15
CA TRP A 7 13.97 4.41 -1.22
C TRP A 7 12.68 3.94 -1.89
N PRO A 8 12.76 3.42 -3.13
CA PRO A 8 11.61 2.76 -3.74
C PRO A 8 11.21 1.54 -2.93
N VAL A 9 9.90 1.39 -2.71
CA VAL A 9 9.30 0.26 -1.99
C VAL A 9 8.08 -0.23 -2.74
N GLU A 10 7.77 -1.52 -2.61
CA GLU A 10 6.58 -2.12 -3.20
C GLU A 10 6.08 -3.29 -2.36
N GLY A 11 4.81 -3.58 -2.46
CA GLY A 11 4.22 -4.71 -1.77
C GLY A 11 2.70 -4.70 -1.84
N TYR A 12 2.08 -5.57 -1.07
CA TYR A 12 0.64 -5.66 -0.97
C TYR A 12 0.15 -4.93 0.27
N ALA A 13 -0.68 -3.92 0.08
CA ALA A 13 -1.29 -3.16 1.17
C ALA A 13 -2.57 -3.82 1.70
N ALA A 14 -3.24 -4.62 0.88
CA ALA A 14 -4.42 -5.39 1.23
C ALA A 14 -4.47 -6.66 0.39
N LEU A 15 -5.09 -7.71 0.93
CA LEU A 15 -5.27 -9.00 0.26
C LEU A 15 -6.77 -9.28 0.13
N PHE A 16 -7.21 -9.69 -1.07
CA PHE A 16 -8.61 -9.98 -1.32
C PHE A 16 -9.01 -11.35 -0.80
N GLY A 17 -10.23 -11.43 -0.27
CA GLY A 17 -10.83 -12.71 0.13
C GLY A 17 -10.27 -13.34 1.40
N VAL A 18 -9.39 -12.65 2.12
CA VAL A 18 -8.78 -13.15 3.37
C VAL A 18 -9.20 -12.25 4.52
N ALA A 19 -9.73 -12.82 5.59
CA ALA A 19 -10.08 -12.06 6.77
C ALA A 19 -8.84 -11.47 7.45
N ASP A 20 -8.90 -10.19 7.80
CA ASP A 20 -7.90 -9.57 8.65
C ASP A 20 -8.14 -9.89 10.14
N LEU A 21 -7.33 -9.32 11.03
CA LEU A 21 -7.43 -9.59 12.47
C LEU A 21 -8.74 -9.09 13.10
N GLU A 22 -9.45 -8.17 12.45
CA GLU A 22 -10.77 -7.67 12.91
C GLU A 22 -11.93 -8.40 12.22
N GLY A 23 -11.66 -9.34 11.32
CA GLY A 23 -12.68 -10.07 10.59
C GLY A 23 -13.15 -9.38 9.31
N ASP A 24 -12.49 -8.32 8.88
CA ASP A 24 -12.79 -7.66 7.62
C ASP A 24 -12.20 -8.45 6.45
N VAL A 25 -13.02 -8.66 5.43
CA VAL A 25 -12.62 -9.29 4.17
C VAL A 25 -12.77 -8.25 3.06
N VAL A 26 -11.68 -7.91 2.39
CA VAL A 26 -11.71 -6.95 1.29
C VAL A 26 -12.06 -7.66 0.00
N ARG A 27 -13.07 -7.16 -0.70
CA ARG A 27 -13.51 -7.68 -2.00
C ARG A 27 -12.66 -7.09 -3.12
N ALA A 28 -12.33 -7.89 -4.14
CA ALA A 28 -11.72 -7.39 -5.37
C ALA A 28 -12.61 -6.29 -5.98
N GLY A 29 -11.99 -5.18 -6.38
CA GLY A 29 -12.69 -4.00 -6.87
C GLY A 29 -13.03 -2.96 -5.78
N ALA A 30 -12.82 -3.25 -4.50
CA ALA A 30 -13.16 -2.35 -3.40
C ALA A 30 -12.45 -0.99 -3.48
N PHE A 31 -11.26 -0.95 -4.06
CA PHE A 31 -10.46 0.28 -4.17
C PHE A 31 -10.65 1.01 -5.50
N ARG A 32 -11.37 0.46 -6.44
CA ARG A 32 -11.44 0.97 -7.83
C ARG A 32 -11.80 2.44 -7.91
N ASP A 33 -12.90 2.85 -7.28
CA ASP A 33 -13.39 4.23 -7.35
C ASP A 33 -12.46 5.20 -6.60
N SER A 34 -11.93 4.76 -5.47
CA SER A 34 -10.99 5.55 -4.67
C SER A 34 -9.71 5.83 -5.47
N LEU A 35 -9.13 4.81 -6.10
CA LEU A 35 -7.90 4.94 -6.88
C LEU A 35 -8.10 5.75 -8.16
N ALA A 36 -9.29 5.75 -8.74
CA ALA A 36 -9.60 6.57 -9.92
C ALA A 36 -9.53 8.08 -9.62
N ARG A 37 -9.68 8.46 -8.34
CA ARG A 37 -9.69 9.86 -7.90
C ARG A 37 -8.37 10.32 -7.28
N ALA A 38 -7.46 9.39 -6.97
CA ALA A 38 -6.22 9.70 -6.26
C ALA A 38 -5.00 9.32 -7.10
N SER A 39 -4.10 10.28 -7.32
CA SER A 39 -2.81 10.04 -7.97
C SER A 39 -1.72 9.69 -6.96
N SER A 40 -1.93 10.01 -5.69
CA SER A 40 -0.97 9.80 -4.62
C SER A 40 -1.70 9.57 -3.30
N ILE A 41 -1.19 8.64 -2.50
CA ILE A 41 -1.70 8.31 -1.17
C ILE A 41 -0.55 8.48 -0.17
N PRO A 42 -0.76 9.15 0.98
CA PRO A 42 0.30 9.33 1.97
C PRO A 42 0.82 8.01 2.52
N MET A 43 2.15 7.94 2.69
CA MET A 43 2.82 6.87 3.41
C MET A 43 3.08 7.34 4.84
N LEU A 44 2.42 6.73 5.81
CA LEU A 44 2.56 7.07 7.21
C LEU A 44 3.33 5.98 7.96
N VAL A 45 3.68 6.27 9.20
CA VAL A 45 4.17 5.28 10.17
C VAL A 45 3.11 5.15 11.26
N GLY A 46 2.60 3.93 11.46
CA GLY A 46 1.68 3.62 12.55
C GLY A 46 0.35 4.37 12.49
N HIS A 47 -0.15 4.71 11.31
CA HIS A 47 -1.39 5.47 11.10
C HIS A 47 -1.38 6.89 11.69
N ASP A 48 -0.21 7.42 12.02
CA ASP A 48 -0.08 8.76 12.58
C ASP A 48 0.09 9.80 11.45
N PRO A 49 -0.89 10.71 11.26
CA PRO A 49 -0.79 11.73 10.20
C PRO A 49 0.39 12.69 10.34
N ARG A 50 0.98 12.79 11.54
CA ARG A 50 2.19 13.59 11.78
C ARG A 50 3.46 12.89 11.31
N LEU A 51 3.41 11.56 11.11
CA LEU A 51 4.56 10.73 10.74
C LEU A 51 4.49 10.34 9.26
N VAL A 52 4.57 11.35 8.40
CA VAL A 52 4.63 11.15 6.95
C VAL A 52 6.04 10.69 6.57
N ALA A 53 6.15 9.52 5.97
CA ALA A 53 7.42 8.93 5.55
C ALA A 53 7.69 9.08 4.05
N GLY A 54 6.66 9.37 3.27
CA GLY A 54 6.73 9.47 1.82
C GLY A 54 5.35 9.37 1.19
N ALA A 55 5.26 8.77 0.02
CA ALA A 55 4.01 8.63 -0.69
C ALA A 55 3.97 7.36 -1.55
N TRP A 56 2.77 6.88 -1.77
CA TRP A 56 2.46 5.80 -2.71
C TRP A 56 1.88 6.42 -3.98
N SER A 57 2.41 6.04 -5.13
CA SER A 57 2.01 6.60 -6.43
C SER A 57 1.68 5.57 -7.49
N GLY A 58 1.99 4.29 -7.25
CA GLY A 58 1.63 3.19 -8.12
C GLY A 58 0.66 2.25 -7.42
N PHE A 59 -0.47 1.94 -8.07
CA PHE A 59 -1.52 1.10 -7.51
C PHE A 59 -2.05 0.16 -8.57
N GLU A 60 -2.19 -1.10 -8.20
CA GLU A 60 -2.78 -2.12 -9.08
C GLU A 60 -3.58 -3.12 -8.24
N GLU A 61 -4.86 -3.28 -8.55
CA GLU A 61 -5.62 -4.41 -8.04
C GLU A 61 -5.34 -5.61 -8.95
N ASP A 62 -4.65 -6.62 -8.41
CA ASP A 62 -4.44 -7.89 -9.10
C ASP A 62 -5.26 -9.01 -8.44
N ALA A 63 -5.03 -10.26 -8.84
CA ALA A 63 -5.79 -11.40 -8.30
C ALA A 63 -5.53 -11.64 -6.79
N ARG A 64 -4.42 -11.15 -6.23
CA ARG A 64 -4.07 -11.32 -4.82
C ARG A 64 -4.61 -10.20 -3.94
N GLY A 65 -4.60 -8.97 -4.45
CA GLY A 65 -4.95 -7.82 -3.63
C GLY A 65 -4.56 -6.49 -4.26
N LEU A 66 -4.35 -5.50 -3.41
CA LEU A 66 -3.88 -4.18 -3.82
C LEU A 66 -2.37 -4.13 -3.75
N HIS A 67 -1.73 -4.20 -4.90
CA HIS A 67 -0.29 -4.00 -5.05
C HIS A 67 0.00 -2.50 -5.13
N VAL A 68 0.98 -2.04 -4.34
CA VAL A 68 1.33 -0.63 -4.26
C VAL A 68 2.83 -0.43 -4.46
N GLN A 69 3.18 0.71 -5.05
CA GLN A 69 4.54 1.18 -5.23
C GLN A 69 4.65 2.60 -4.72
N GLY A 70 5.72 2.89 -4.02
CA GLY A 70 5.95 4.20 -3.44
C GLY A 70 7.40 4.46 -3.13
N ARG A 71 7.66 5.56 -2.43
CA ARG A 71 9.00 5.95 -2.01
C ARG A 71 9.00 6.45 -0.59
N ILE A 72 9.92 5.94 0.20
CA ILE A 72 10.29 6.56 1.48
C ILE A 72 11.24 7.70 1.13
N LEU A 73 10.93 8.90 1.61
CA LEU A 73 11.73 10.11 1.36
C LEU A 73 12.42 10.54 2.64
N ARG A 74 13.75 10.61 2.62
CA ARG A 74 14.52 11.06 3.78
C ARG A 74 14.10 12.47 4.24
N SER A 75 13.72 13.31 3.31
CA SER A 75 13.25 14.68 3.59
C SER A 75 11.86 14.75 4.21
N ALA A 76 11.08 13.66 4.18
CA ALA A 76 9.77 13.64 4.84
C ALA A 76 9.94 13.62 6.36
N PRO A 77 8.96 14.13 7.13
CA PRO A 77 9.05 14.22 8.60
C PRO A 77 9.45 12.91 9.28
N ALA A 78 8.94 11.78 8.83
CA ALA A 78 9.25 10.46 9.37
C ALA A 78 10.03 9.57 8.38
N GLY A 79 10.64 10.14 7.35
CA GLY A 79 11.38 9.38 6.34
C GLY A 79 12.57 8.63 6.95
N GLY A 80 13.39 9.31 7.77
CA GLY A 80 14.51 8.69 8.45
C GLY A 80 14.07 7.60 9.43
N LEU A 81 12.98 7.81 10.15
CA LEU A 81 12.39 6.79 11.03
C LEU A 81 11.97 5.55 10.24
N ALA A 82 11.25 5.75 9.15
CA ALA A 82 10.81 4.65 8.30
C ALA A 82 11.99 3.85 7.73
N MET A 83 13.03 4.53 7.28
CA MET A 83 14.25 3.89 6.78
C MET A 83 14.92 3.02 7.86
N ARG A 84 14.98 3.52 9.11
CA ARG A 84 15.52 2.74 10.23
C ARG A 84 14.66 1.52 10.57
N LEU A 85 13.33 1.67 10.51
CA LEU A 85 12.41 0.54 10.75
C LEU A 85 12.58 -0.55 9.69
N VAL A 86 12.68 -0.17 8.42
CA VAL A 86 12.92 -1.11 7.32
C VAL A 86 14.24 -1.83 7.49
N GLN A 87 15.32 -1.12 7.88
CA GLN A 87 16.61 -1.72 8.15
C GLN A 87 16.58 -2.73 9.30
N ARG A 88 15.66 -2.56 10.24
CA ARG A 88 15.44 -3.48 11.37
C ARG A 88 14.46 -4.61 11.05
N GLY A 89 14.00 -4.72 9.80
CA GLY A 89 13.13 -5.80 9.35
C GLY A 89 11.64 -5.53 9.45
N VAL A 90 11.20 -4.30 9.76
CA VAL A 90 9.79 -3.95 9.70
C VAL A 90 9.36 -3.92 8.23
N ASP A 91 8.35 -4.72 7.90
CA ASP A 91 7.88 -4.92 6.53
C ASP A 91 6.36 -4.97 6.40
N GLY A 92 5.61 -4.67 7.46
CA GLY A 92 4.16 -4.70 7.47
C GLY A 92 3.56 -3.45 6.85
N LEU A 93 2.47 -3.64 6.09
CA LEU A 93 1.62 -2.56 5.60
C LEU A 93 0.22 -2.69 6.19
N SER A 94 -0.41 -1.55 6.43
CA SER A 94 -1.79 -1.48 6.87
C SER A 94 -2.47 -0.27 6.25
N ILE A 95 -3.69 -0.46 5.75
CA ILE A 95 -4.46 0.61 5.12
C ILE A 95 -5.25 1.40 6.15
N GLY A 96 -5.29 2.73 5.98
CA GLY A 96 -6.28 3.60 6.59
C GLY A 96 -7.35 3.92 5.57
N PHE A 97 -8.60 3.66 5.88
CA PHE A 97 -9.71 3.78 4.93
C PHE A 97 -11.00 4.19 5.61
N ARG A 98 -11.94 4.65 4.79
CA ARG A 98 -13.32 4.86 5.20
C ARG A 98 -14.19 3.86 4.43
N THR A 99 -15.06 3.15 5.14
CA THR A 99 -16.00 2.21 4.51
C THR A 99 -17.10 2.98 3.81
N ARG A 100 -17.30 2.69 2.52
CA ARG A 100 -18.41 3.24 1.74
C ARG A 100 -19.55 2.24 1.59
N ALA A 101 -19.21 0.96 1.40
CA ALA A 101 -20.19 -0.11 1.30
C ALA A 101 -19.60 -1.38 1.90
N SER A 102 -20.39 -2.08 2.69
CA SER A 102 -20.01 -3.35 3.30
C SER A 102 -21.19 -4.28 3.35
N ARG A 103 -20.91 -5.57 3.56
CA ARG A 103 -21.91 -6.62 3.69
C ARG A 103 -21.55 -7.46 4.91
N ALA A 104 -22.56 -7.76 5.75
CA ALA A 104 -22.37 -8.63 6.90
C ALA A 104 -22.04 -10.07 6.45
N LEU A 105 -21.05 -10.68 7.11
CA LEU A 105 -20.72 -12.10 6.98
C LEU A 105 -21.08 -12.79 8.30
N THR A 106 -21.05 -14.13 8.31
CA THR A 106 -21.27 -14.93 9.53
C THR A 106 -20.29 -14.54 10.64
N ALA A 107 -19.03 -14.26 10.28
CA ALA A 107 -18.01 -13.77 11.19
C ALA A 107 -17.30 -12.58 10.55
N GLY A 108 -17.69 -11.35 10.94
CA GLY A 108 -17.11 -10.13 10.39
C GLY A 108 -17.92 -9.52 9.26
N ARG A 109 -17.25 -8.83 8.34
CA ARG A 109 -17.91 -8.16 7.23
C ARG A 109 -17.04 -8.19 5.97
N GLU A 110 -17.68 -8.11 4.82
CA GLU A 110 -17.02 -7.91 3.53
C GLU A 110 -17.05 -6.42 3.19
N LEU A 111 -15.87 -5.87 2.92
CA LEU A 111 -15.72 -4.50 2.42
C LEU A 111 -15.88 -4.51 0.90
N VAL A 112 -16.96 -3.91 0.42
CA VAL A 112 -17.33 -3.88 -1.00
C VAL A 112 -16.76 -2.66 -1.69
N ALA A 113 -16.74 -1.52 -1.00
CA ALA A 113 -16.14 -0.27 -1.48
C ALA A 113 -15.58 0.53 -0.31
N VAL A 114 -14.38 1.03 -0.47
CA VAL A 114 -13.70 1.85 0.54
C VAL A 114 -13.05 3.07 -0.10
N ASP A 115 -12.96 4.16 0.67
CA ASP A 115 -12.09 5.28 0.35
C ASP A 115 -10.74 5.04 1.02
N LEU A 116 -9.70 4.87 0.22
CA LEU A 116 -8.34 4.70 0.71
C LEU A 116 -7.79 6.07 1.12
N ILE A 117 -7.41 6.21 2.38
CA ILE A 117 -6.95 7.49 2.95
C ILE A 117 -5.44 7.53 3.06
N GLU A 118 -4.82 6.45 3.56
CA GLU A 118 -3.38 6.34 3.73
C GLU A 118 -2.96 4.87 3.76
N ILE A 119 -1.67 4.60 3.58
CA ILE A 119 -1.09 3.29 3.78
C ILE A 119 0.12 3.46 4.68
N SER A 120 0.11 2.77 5.81
CA SER A 120 1.15 2.89 6.84
C SER A 120 2.10 1.73 6.88
N ILE A 121 3.35 2.05 7.20
CA ILE A 121 4.34 1.07 7.64
C ILE A 121 4.05 0.76 9.10
N VAL A 122 3.86 -0.51 9.43
CA VAL A 122 3.48 -0.96 10.77
C VAL A 122 4.29 -2.19 11.17
N PRO A 123 4.62 -2.35 12.48
CA PRO A 123 5.31 -3.55 12.97
C PRO A 123 4.43 -4.80 12.86
N THR A 124 3.11 -4.66 13.11
CA THR A 124 2.15 -5.76 13.06
C THR A 124 0.99 -5.35 12.17
N PRO A 125 0.94 -5.83 10.91
CA PRO A 125 -0.14 -5.46 9.99
C PRO A 125 -1.46 -6.10 10.40
N MET A 126 -2.57 -5.40 10.13
CA MET A 126 -3.92 -5.93 10.35
C MET A 126 -4.18 -7.17 9.48
N ALA A 127 -3.71 -7.18 8.24
CA ALA A 127 -3.65 -8.36 7.39
C ALA A 127 -2.23 -8.93 7.45
N PRO A 128 -2.01 -10.12 8.06
CA PRO A 128 -0.65 -10.62 8.32
C PRO A 128 0.25 -10.77 7.09
N ARG A 129 -0.34 -10.94 5.90
CA ARG A 129 0.40 -11.07 4.64
C ARG A 129 0.54 -9.74 3.87
N ALA A 130 0.05 -8.63 4.41
CA ALA A 130 0.26 -7.30 3.84
C ALA A 130 1.68 -6.84 4.14
N ARG A 131 2.60 -7.12 3.22
CA ARG A 131 4.05 -6.93 3.40
C ARG A 131 4.64 -6.20 2.21
N PHE A 132 5.73 -5.49 2.45
CA PHE A 132 6.47 -4.78 1.42
C PHE A 132 7.98 -5.02 1.54
N ALA A 133 8.71 -4.65 0.49
CA ALA A 133 10.17 -4.67 0.45
C ALA A 133 10.67 -3.48 -0.35
N ARG A 134 11.96 -3.17 -0.21
CA ARG A 134 12.61 -2.22 -1.11
C ARG A 134 12.59 -2.80 -2.52
N SER A 135 12.14 -2.00 -3.47
CA SER A 135 12.16 -2.39 -4.87
C SER A 135 13.49 -2.03 -5.50
N ASN A 136 13.91 -2.85 -6.48
CA ASN A 136 15.03 -2.51 -7.33
C ASN A 136 14.56 -1.47 -8.34
N THR A 137 15.29 -0.33 -8.44
CA THR A 137 14.98 0.75 -9.39
C THR A 137 14.88 0.28 -10.84
N GLU A 138 15.63 -0.76 -11.23
CA GLU A 138 15.55 -1.35 -12.56
C GLU A 138 14.23 -2.10 -12.78
N SER A 139 13.76 -2.86 -11.81
CA SER A 139 12.49 -3.58 -11.88
C SER A 139 11.30 -2.62 -12.03
N ALA A 140 11.33 -1.49 -11.34
CA ALA A 140 10.26 -0.48 -11.43
C ALA A 140 10.20 0.19 -12.82
N ARG A 141 11.36 0.34 -13.49
CA ARG A 141 11.42 0.85 -14.87
C ARG A 141 10.87 -0.16 -15.87
N PHE A 142 11.22 -1.44 -15.73
CA PHE A 142 10.73 -2.52 -16.59
C PHE A 142 9.20 -2.71 -16.47
N ALA A 143 8.63 -2.62 -15.28
CA ALA A 143 7.20 -2.70 -15.08
C ALA A 143 6.45 -1.57 -15.80
N ARG A 144 6.99 -0.36 -15.82
CA ARG A 144 6.41 0.78 -16.56
C ARG A 144 6.47 0.61 -18.07
N ILE A 145 7.56 0.06 -18.59
CA ILE A 145 7.75 -0.18 -20.03
C ILE A 145 6.75 -1.23 -20.52
N ASN A 146 6.60 -2.32 -19.80
CA ASN A 146 5.65 -3.38 -20.14
C ASN A 146 4.19 -2.93 -20.09
N THR A 147 3.85 -2.01 -19.21
CA THR A 147 2.49 -1.47 -19.12
C THR A 147 2.18 -0.55 -20.32
N THR A 148 3.17 0.18 -20.80
CA THR A 148 3.03 1.08 -21.97
C THR A 148 2.90 0.30 -23.27
N GLU A 149 3.64 -0.80 -23.41
CA GLU A 149 3.55 -1.65 -24.61
C GLU A 149 2.22 -2.43 -24.72
N ARG A 150 1.62 -2.79 -23.58
CA ARG A 150 0.30 -3.48 -23.59
C ARG A 150 -0.86 -2.56 -23.96
N THR A 151 -0.67 -1.26 -23.86
CA THR A 151 -1.72 -0.28 -24.20
C THR A 151 -1.66 0.14 -25.67
N MET A 152 -0.62 -0.24 -26.43
CA MET A 152 -0.42 0.11 -27.83
C MET A 152 -0.73 -1.03 -28.81
N THR A 153 -1.25 -2.17 -28.36
CA THR A 153 -1.79 -3.27 -29.18
C THR A 153 -3.28 -3.44 -28.93
#